data_307dbb35e8c9fe17a2730dfaf4656d37
#
_entry.id   307dbb35e8c9fe17a2730dfaf4656d37
#
_cell.length_a   1.000
_cell.length_b   1.000
_cell.length_c   1.000
_cell.angle_alpha   90.00
_cell.angle_beta   90.00
_cell.angle_gamma   90.00
#
_symmetry.space_group_name_H-M   'P 1'
#
loop_
_entity.id
_entity.type
_entity.pdbx_description
1 polymer ?
#
loop_
_entity_poly.entity_id
_entity_poly.type
_entity_poly.pdbx_seq_one_letter_code
_entity_poly.pdbx_strand_id
1 'polypeptide(L)'
;WLAQALGLGPGREVADVGAGTGKFTALLATTGATVVGVEPVDAMRAKIDALQLPTVRAVAGTAQAIPLPSGTLDAVVCAQAFHWFATREALDEFHRVLRPGGKLGLVWNVRDESLDWVAELTTIITPYEGDAPRFYKGDWRKPFPHPGFSPLVETRLTHEHVGPPQQVIVDRFMSISFIAALPDAERAKVRAQIVALIARHPALRGQDTVRFPYTTLACHCERV
;
A
#
# COMPACT_ATOMS: atom_id res chain seq x y z
N TRP A 1 8.08 -6.82 -11.35
CA TRP A 1 7.06 -5.88 -11.82
C TRP A 1 7.55 -4.43 -11.78
N LEU A 2 8.12 -3.95 -10.67
CA LEU A 2 8.65 -2.59 -10.53
C LEU A 2 9.68 -2.26 -11.63
N ALA A 3 10.65 -3.13 -11.85
CA ALA A 3 11.66 -2.92 -12.89
C ALA A 3 11.09 -3.05 -14.31
N GLN A 4 10.23 -4.03 -14.56
CA GLN A 4 9.74 -4.31 -15.91
C GLN A 4 8.57 -3.43 -16.33
N ALA A 5 7.50 -3.34 -15.50
CA ALA A 5 6.31 -2.59 -15.85
C ALA A 5 6.48 -1.08 -15.66
N LEU A 6 7.17 -0.64 -14.61
CA LEU A 6 7.40 0.77 -14.33
C LEU A 6 8.75 1.29 -14.85
N GLY A 7 9.63 0.42 -15.33
CA GLY A 7 10.95 0.81 -15.84
C GLY A 7 11.89 1.36 -14.77
N LEU A 8 11.71 0.95 -13.49
CA LEU A 8 12.54 1.43 -12.39
C LEU A 8 13.91 0.76 -12.36
N GLY A 9 14.94 1.53 -12.05
CA GLY A 9 16.33 1.09 -11.98
C GLY A 9 17.26 2.25 -11.69
N PRO A 10 18.58 2.03 -11.71
CA PRO A 10 19.57 3.10 -11.54
C PRO A 10 19.35 4.24 -12.54
N GLY A 11 19.49 5.48 -12.05
CA GLY A 11 19.29 6.69 -12.86
C GLY A 11 17.81 7.06 -13.10
N ARG A 12 16.86 6.34 -12.51
CA ARG A 12 15.44 6.69 -12.52
C ARG A 12 15.03 7.37 -11.24
N GLU A 13 14.03 8.27 -11.32
CA GLU A 13 13.46 8.96 -10.18
C GLU A 13 11.97 8.61 -10.01
N VAL A 14 11.59 8.17 -8.81
CA VAL A 14 10.23 7.74 -8.49
C VAL A 14 9.70 8.42 -7.23
N ALA A 15 8.45 8.86 -7.25
CA ALA A 15 7.74 9.28 -6.04
C ALA A 15 6.87 8.13 -5.51
N ASP A 16 6.99 7.85 -4.20
CA ASP A 16 6.07 7.01 -3.43
C ASP A 16 5.08 7.94 -2.73
N VAL A 17 3.84 8.02 -3.24
CA VAL A 17 2.84 8.97 -2.74
C VAL A 17 1.90 8.30 -1.75
N GLY A 18 1.78 8.92 -0.56
CA GLY A 18 1.19 8.27 0.61
C GLY A 18 2.15 7.22 1.19
N ALA A 19 3.43 7.58 1.28
CA ALA A 19 4.53 6.67 1.62
C ALA A 19 4.42 6.11 3.05
N GLY A 20 3.65 6.74 3.93
CA GLY A 20 3.45 6.31 5.31
C GLY A 20 4.79 6.21 6.05
N THR A 21 5.07 5.05 6.60
CA THR A 21 6.32 4.80 7.34
C THR A 21 7.50 4.33 6.46
N GLY A 22 7.35 4.37 5.13
CA GLY A 22 8.43 4.06 4.19
C GLY A 22 8.64 2.57 3.89
N LYS A 23 7.70 1.69 4.25
CA LYS A 23 7.84 0.26 3.96
C LYS A 23 7.96 -0.03 2.46
N PHE A 24 7.13 0.62 1.64
CA PHE A 24 7.19 0.46 0.20
C PHE A 24 8.31 1.30 -0.42
N THR A 25 8.60 2.47 0.14
CA THR A 25 9.74 3.32 -0.20
C THR A 25 11.06 2.53 -0.15
N ALA A 26 11.27 1.75 0.92
CA ALA A 26 12.45 0.89 1.06
C ALA A 26 12.51 -0.19 -0.03
N LEU A 27 11.36 -0.77 -0.40
CA LEU A 27 11.28 -1.74 -1.50
C LEU A 27 11.60 -1.09 -2.86
N LEU A 28 11.09 0.12 -3.12
CA LEU A 28 11.42 0.88 -4.33
C LEU A 28 12.93 1.15 -4.42
N ALA A 29 13.59 1.49 -3.31
CA ALA A 29 15.02 1.75 -3.27
C ALA A 29 15.86 0.53 -3.70
N THR A 30 15.36 -0.71 -3.49
CA THR A 30 16.05 -1.93 -3.95
C THR A 30 16.17 -2.04 -5.46
N THR A 31 15.40 -1.27 -6.23
CA THR A 31 15.53 -1.20 -7.69
C THR A 31 16.76 -0.41 -8.14
N GLY A 32 17.40 0.35 -7.24
CA GLY A 32 18.47 1.30 -7.56
C GLY A 32 17.99 2.67 -8.02
N ALA A 33 16.66 2.90 -8.06
CA ALA A 33 16.09 4.21 -8.36
C ALA A 33 16.27 5.20 -7.19
N THR A 34 16.29 6.49 -7.50
CA THR A 34 16.13 7.55 -6.49
C THR A 34 14.66 7.66 -6.10
N VAL A 35 14.37 7.58 -4.81
CA VAL A 35 13.00 7.52 -4.31
C VAL A 35 12.68 8.76 -3.48
N VAL A 36 11.56 9.41 -3.79
CA VAL A 36 11.00 10.51 -3.01
C VAL A 36 9.73 10.03 -2.31
N GLY A 37 9.79 9.83 -1.00
CA GLY A 37 8.60 9.52 -0.20
C GLY A 37 7.79 10.80 0.05
N VAL A 38 6.58 10.88 -0.49
CA VAL A 38 5.66 12.02 -0.30
C VAL A 38 4.63 11.63 0.76
N GLU A 39 4.68 12.31 1.91
CA GLU A 39 3.84 11.96 3.06
C GLU A 39 3.51 13.23 3.88
N PRO A 40 2.23 13.54 4.15
CA PRO A 40 1.87 14.74 4.90
C PRO A 40 2.18 14.67 6.40
N VAL A 41 2.23 13.47 7.00
CA VAL A 41 2.37 13.30 8.46
C VAL A 41 3.83 13.27 8.89
N ASP A 42 4.26 14.25 9.70
CA ASP A 42 5.65 14.42 10.16
C ASP A 42 6.22 13.16 10.84
N ALA A 43 5.44 12.56 11.73
CA ALA A 43 5.87 11.37 12.46
C ALA A 43 6.08 10.14 11.54
N MET A 44 5.40 10.10 10.39
CA MET A 44 5.59 9.05 9.39
C MET A 44 6.82 9.36 8.52
N ARG A 45 6.99 10.63 8.10
CA ARG A 45 8.19 11.05 7.35
C ARG A 45 9.48 10.79 8.13
N ALA A 46 9.49 11.10 9.44
CA ALA A 46 10.63 10.82 10.28
C ALA A 46 11.05 9.33 10.29
N LYS A 47 10.10 8.41 10.07
CA LYS A 47 10.42 6.98 9.92
C LYS A 47 11.03 6.65 8.56
N ILE A 48 10.66 7.37 7.50
CA ILE A 48 11.32 7.25 6.19
C ILE A 48 12.77 7.72 6.30
N ASP A 49 13.01 8.87 6.92
CA ASP A 49 14.35 9.41 7.12
C ASP A 49 15.22 8.47 8.00
N ALA A 50 14.60 7.83 8.99
CA ALA A 50 15.27 6.86 9.85
C ALA A 50 15.70 5.57 9.13
N LEU A 51 15.23 5.30 7.90
CA LEU A 51 15.74 4.19 7.07
C LEU A 51 17.19 4.41 6.63
N GLN A 52 17.65 5.66 6.61
CA GLN A 52 19.02 6.04 6.22
C GLN A 52 19.47 5.44 4.88
N LEU A 53 18.56 5.33 3.92
CA LEU A 53 18.84 4.81 2.59
C LEU A 53 19.39 5.94 1.70
N PRO A 54 20.58 5.80 1.09
CA PRO A 54 21.25 6.88 0.35
C PRO A 54 20.45 7.43 -0.83
N THR A 55 19.61 6.61 -1.44
CA THR A 55 18.78 6.95 -2.60
C THR A 55 17.37 7.40 -2.22
N VAL A 56 17.06 7.56 -0.93
CA VAL A 56 15.73 7.90 -0.42
C VAL A 56 15.76 9.25 0.27
N ARG A 57 14.75 10.08 -0.01
CA ARG A 57 14.44 11.29 0.77
C ARG A 57 12.93 11.39 0.99
N ALA A 58 12.51 11.96 2.10
CA ALA A 58 11.12 12.24 2.39
C ALA A 58 10.80 13.74 2.19
N VAL A 59 9.58 14.02 1.73
CA VAL A 59 9.07 15.40 1.58
C VAL A 59 7.66 15.50 2.11
N ALA A 60 7.33 16.65 2.71
CA ALA A 60 5.98 16.98 3.12
C ALA A 60 5.15 17.32 1.88
N GLY A 61 4.07 16.57 1.63
CA GLY A 61 3.18 16.80 0.49
C GLY A 61 1.97 15.89 0.52
N THR A 62 0.99 16.22 -0.31
CA THR A 62 -0.21 15.40 -0.53
C THR A 62 -0.25 14.92 -1.97
N ALA A 63 -1.17 14.02 -2.28
CA ALA A 63 -1.38 13.54 -3.65
C ALA A 63 -1.83 14.64 -4.62
N GLN A 64 -2.46 15.71 -4.11
CA GLN A 64 -2.94 16.86 -4.89
C GLN A 64 -1.91 18.02 -4.94
N ALA A 65 -0.83 17.93 -4.14
CA ALA A 65 0.20 18.98 -4.07
C ALA A 65 1.56 18.34 -3.73
N ILE A 66 2.22 17.81 -4.76
CA ILE A 66 3.54 17.19 -4.66
C ILE A 66 4.60 18.28 -4.82
N PRO A 67 5.50 18.48 -3.83
CA PRO A 67 6.48 19.57 -3.87
C PRO A 67 7.68 19.23 -4.78
N LEU A 68 7.41 18.82 -5.99
CA LEU A 68 8.40 18.48 -7.03
C LEU A 68 8.10 19.25 -8.31
N PRO A 69 9.12 19.57 -9.12
CA PRO A 69 8.94 20.24 -10.41
C PRO A 69 8.12 19.38 -11.38
N SER A 70 7.47 20.04 -12.34
CA SER A 70 6.76 19.36 -13.41
C SER A 70 7.68 18.57 -14.32
N GLY A 71 7.27 17.38 -14.75
CA GLY A 71 7.95 16.59 -15.77
C GLY A 71 9.31 16.03 -15.34
N THR A 72 9.54 15.80 -14.06
CA THR A 72 10.84 15.32 -13.53
C THR A 72 10.85 13.82 -13.22
N LEU A 73 9.72 13.23 -12.88
CA LEU A 73 9.67 11.84 -12.43
C LEU A 73 9.51 10.83 -13.57
N ASP A 74 10.21 9.70 -13.46
CA ASP A 74 9.99 8.51 -14.30
C ASP A 74 8.72 7.77 -13.90
N ALA A 75 8.44 7.72 -12.60
CA ALA A 75 7.24 7.08 -12.10
C ALA A 75 6.68 7.78 -10.85
N VAL A 76 5.37 7.64 -10.66
CA VAL A 76 4.65 7.85 -9.41
C VAL A 76 4.07 6.52 -8.98
N VAL A 77 4.25 6.13 -7.73
CA VAL A 77 3.68 4.90 -7.19
C VAL A 77 2.88 5.20 -5.94
N CYS A 78 1.72 4.53 -5.80
CA CYS A 78 0.92 4.54 -4.57
C CYS A 78 0.73 3.09 -4.11
N ALA A 79 1.33 2.72 -2.99
CA ALA A 79 1.19 1.38 -2.41
C ALA A 79 0.24 1.41 -1.21
N GLN A 80 -0.87 0.69 -1.27
CA GLN A 80 -1.92 0.66 -0.22
C GLN A 80 -2.51 2.04 0.11
N ALA A 81 -2.37 3.03 -0.77
CA ALA A 81 -2.66 4.42 -0.43
C ALA A 81 -3.71 5.09 -1.33
N PHE A 82 -3.70 4.83 -2.64
CA PHE A 82 -4.48 5.61 -3.61
C PHE A 82 -5.98 5.70 -3.30
N HIS A 83 -6.58 4.67 -2.70
CA HIS A 83 -8.00 4.69 -2.33
C HIS A 83 -8.38 5.79 -1.30
N TRP A 84 -7.40 6.37 -0.60
CA TRP A 84 -7.63 7.49 0.33
C TRP A 84 -7.79 8.85 -0.37
N PHE A 85 -7.22 8.98 -1.56
CA PHE A 85 -7.16 10.24 -2.31
C PHE A 85 -7.42 10.06 -3.81
N ALA A 86 -8.21 9.05 -4.17
CA ALA A 86 -8.54 8.72 -5.56
C ALA A 86 -9.48 9.77 -6.15
N THR A 87 -8.91 10.89 -6.58
CA THR A 87 -9.62 12.00 -7.21
C THR A 87 -8.97 12.37 -8.54
N ARG A 88 -9.69 13.13 -9.36
CA ARG A 88 -9.15 13.64 -10.63
C ARG A 88 -7.99 14.61 -10.40
N GLU A 89 -8.07 15.44 -9.36
CA GLU A 89 -7.03 16.39 -8.98
C GLU A 89 -5.71 15.68 -8.61
N ALA A 90 -5.79 14.53 -7.95
CA ALA A 90 -4.60 13.71 -7.68
C ALA A 90 -3.99 13.17 -8.96
N LEU A 91 -4.81 12.71 -9.92
CA LEU A 91 -4.30 12.26 -11.22
C LEU A 91 -3.71 13.40 -12.06
N ASP A 92 -4.31 14.60 -12.02
CA ASP A 92 -3.77 15.79 -12.68
C ASP A 92 -2.39 16.15 -12.11
N GLU A 93 -2.22 16.06 -10.78
CA GLU A 93 -0.94 16.31 -10.11
C GLU A 93 0.10 15.24 -10.45
N PHE A 94 -0.28 13.96 -10.49
CA PHE A 94 0.61 12.89 -10.92
C PHE A 94 1.03 13.09 -12.38
N HIS A 95 0.09 13.47 -13.23
CA HIS A 95 0.40 13.83 -14.62
C HIS A 95 1.37 15.01 -14.68
N ARG A 96 1.22 16.03 -13.85
CA ARG A 96 2.10 17.21 -13.82
C ARG A 96 3.55 16.81 -13.51
N VAL A 97 3.78 16.01 -12.47
CA VAL A 97 5.14 15.66 -12.01
C VAL A 97 5.83 14.59 -12.85
N LEU A 98 5.07 13.70 -13.49
CA LEU A 98 5.61 12.70 -14.40
C LEU A 98 6.17 13.38 -15.67
N ARG A 99 7.25 12.86 -16.23
CA ARG A 99 7.71 13.20 -17.60
C ARG A 99 6.79 12.56 -18.63
N PRO A 100 6.76 13.03 -19.90
CA PRO A 100 6.09 12.33 -20.99
C PRO A 100 6.58 10.86 -21.07
N GLY A 101 5.65 9.90 -21.16
CA GLY A 101 5.94 8.47 -21.08
C GLY A 101 6.27 7.94 -19.69
N GLY A 102 6.25 8.79 -18.66
CA GLY A 102 6.39 8.38 -17.26
C GLY A 102 5.18 7.57 -16.80
N LYS A 103 5.34 6.76 -15.75
CA LYS A 103 4.35 5.75 -15.38
C LYS A 103 3.73 5.98 -14.01
N LEU A 104 2.42 5.80 -13.92
CA LEU A 104 1.70 5.69 -12.66
C LEU A 104 1.57 4.21 -12.30
N GLY A 105 1.99 3.83 -11.09
CA GLY A 105 1.83 2.51 -10.51
C GLY A 105 0.94 2.53 -9.28
N LEU A 106 -0.06 1.65 -9.22
CA LEU A 106 -0.96 1.49 -8.07
C LEU A 106 -0.86 0.05 -7.58
N VAL A 107 -0.58 -0.14 -6.29
CA VAL A 107 -0.32 -1.47 -5.73
C VAL A 107 -1.12 -1.72 -4.46
N TRP A 108 -1.78 -2.90 -4.41
CA TRP A 108 -2.48 -3.37 -3.21
C TRP A 108 -2.19 -4.85 -2.98
N ASN A 109 -1.90 -5.19 -1.72
CA ASN A 109 -1.95 -6.56 -1.24
C ASN A 109 -3.36 -6.84 -0.72
N VAL A 110 -4.10 -7.64 -1.44
CA VAL A 110 -5.46 -8.05 -1.13
C VAL A 110 -5.41 -9.41 -0.46
N ARG A 111 -6.06 -9.57 0.70
CA ARG A 111 -6.15 -10.85 1.38
C ARG A 111 -6.90 -11.84 0.52
N ASP A 112 -6.46 -13.09 0.49
CA ASP A 112 -7.17 -14.16 -0.21
C ASP A 112 -8.25 -14.74 0.71
N GLU A 113 -9.43 -14.18 0.62
CA GLU A 113 -10.61 -14.59 1.40
C GLU A 113 -11.31 -15.84 0.85
N SER A 114 -10.73 -16.51 -0.15
CA SER A 114 -11.18 -17.85 -0.54
C SER A 114 -10.88 -18.89 0.55
N LEU A 115 -9.92 -18.60 1.44
CA LEU A 115 -9.68 -19.36 2.64
C LEU A 115 -10.59 -18.88 3.78
N ASP A 116 -11.34 -19.82 4.36
CA ASP A 116 -12.36 -19.55 5.37
C ASP A 116 -11.84 -18.81 6.61
N TRP A 117 -10.64 -19.16 7.10
CA TRP A 117 -10.03 -18.46 8.24
C TRP A 117 -9.58 -17.02 7.90
N VAL A 118 -9.22 -16.75 6.63
CA VAL A 118 -8.91 -15.37 6.18
C VAL A 118 -10.18 -14.54 6.11
N ALA A 119 -11.26 -15.11 5.56
CA ALA A 119 -12.57 -14.47 5.52
C ALA A 119 -13.09 -14.19 6.95
N GLU A 120 -12.86 -15.12 7.88
CA GLU A 120 -13.25 -14.93 9.28
C GLU A 120 -12.47 -13.81 9.96
N LEU A 121 -11.17 -13.69 9.70
CA LEU A 121 -10.36 -12.55 10.18
C LEU A 121 -10.90 -11.21 9.66
N THR A 122 -11.30 -11.16 8.40
CA THR A 122 -11.96 -9.97 7.83
C THR A 122 -13.29 -9.68 8.55
N THR A 123 -14.10 -10.69 8.80
CA THR A 123 -15.36 -10.54 9.54
C THR A 123 -15.13 -9.97 10.95
N ILE A 124 -14.08 -10.38 11.65
CA ILE A 124 -13.73 -9.87 12.99
C ILE A 124 -13.46 -8.37 12.96
N ILE A 125 -12.76 -7.86 11.96
CA ILE A 125 -12.34 -6.47 11.94
C ILE A 125 -13.32 -5.51 11.25
N THR A 126 -14.16 -6.00 10.34
CA THR A 126 -15.11 -5.20 9.55
C THR A 126 -16.01 -4.27 10.39
N PRO A 127 -16.55 -4.67 11.56
CA PRO A 127 -17.37 -3.78 12.39
C PRO A 127 -16.67 -2.50 12.87
N TYR A 128 -15.34 -2.48 12.86
CA TYR A 128 -14.52 -1.36 13.31
C TYR A 128 -14.02 -0.47 12.17
N GLU A 129 -14.36 -0.80 10.93
CA GLU A 129 -13.78 -0.15 9.75
C GLU A 129 -14.32 1.26 9.50
N GLY A 130 -15.56 1.54 9.90
CA GLY A 130 -16.24 2.81 9.66
C GLY A 130 -16.45 3.09 8.15
N ASP A 131 -16.64 4.38 7.83
CA ASP A 131 -16.95 4.85 6.47
C ASP A 131 -15.69 5.21 5.65
N ALA A 132 -14.50 4.95 6.17
CA ALA A 132 -13.26 5.29 5.47
C ALA A 132 -13.18 4.66 4.07
N PRO A 133 -12.54 5.34 3.11
CA PRO A 133 -12.30 4.77 1.78
C PRO A 133 -11.54 3.45 1.87
N ARG A 134 -11.95 2.47 1.07
CA ARG A 134 -11.34 1.15 1.04
C ARG A 134 -11.15 0.66 -0.39
N PHE A 135 -10.06 -0.08 -0.59
CA PHE A 135 -9.76 -0.69 -1.88
C PHE A 135 -10.93 -1.52 -2.44
N TYR A 136 -11.53 -2.40 -1.62
CA TYR A 136 -12.57 -3.34 -2.05
C TYR A 136 -13.89 -2.68 -2.45
N LYS A 137 -14.16 -1.44 -1.97
CA LYS A 137 -15.34 -0.65 -2.40
C LYS A 137 -15.26 -0.22 -3.86
N GLY A 138 -14.07 -0.28 -4.48
CA GLY A 138 -13.87 0.00 -5.91
C GLY A 138 -13.86 1.48 -6.28
N ASP A 139 -14.13 2.39 -5.34
CA ASP A 139 -14.24 3.84 -5.60
C ASP A 139 -12.95 4.46 -6.16
N TRP A 140 -11.81 3.83 -5.87
CA TRP A 140 -10.53 4.27 -6.41
C TRP A 140 -10.45 4.24 -7.94
N ARG A 141 -11.37 3.54 -8.61
CA ARG A 141 -11.46 3.50 -10.07
C ARG A 141 -12.22 4.68 -10.68
N LYS A 142 -13.01 5.41 -9.88
CA LYS A 142 -13.89 6.49 -10.36
C LYS A 142 -13.16 7.60 -11.14
N PRO A 143 -11.93 8.03 -10.80
CA PRO A 143 -11.22 9.04 -11.58
C PRO A 143 -10.69 8.52 -12.93
N PHE A 144 -10.76 7.21 -13.20
CA PHE A 144 -10.41 6.62 -14.49
C PHE A 144 -11.66 6.38 -15.37
N PRO A 145 -11.54 6.45 -16.74
CA PRO A 145 -10.34 6.83 -17.47
C PRO A 145 -9.99 8.30 -17.29
N HIS A 146 -8.69 8.62 -17.38
CA HIS A 146 -8.18 9.98 -17.30
C HIS A 146 -7.52 10.36 -18.64
N PRO A 147 -7.82 11.56 -19.23
CA PRO A 147 -7.33 11.91 -20.56
C PRO A 147 -5.80 12.02 -20.68
N GLY A 148 -5.11 12.28 -19.56
CA GLY A 148 -3.64 12.36 -19.52
C GLY A 148 -2.94 11.02 -19.31
N PHE A 149 -3.69 9.91 -19.24
CA PHE A 149 -3.11 8.58 -19.02
C PHE A 149 -3.67 7.54 -19.99
N SER A 150 -2.83 6.59 -20.37
CA SER A 150 -3.27 5.39 -21.10
C SER A 150 -4.24 4.56 -20.25
N PRO A 151 -4.97 3.61 -20.85
CA PRO A 151 -5.77 2.66 -20.06
C PRO A 151 -4.95 1.94 -18.98
N LEU A 152 -5.59 1.65 -17.83
CA LEU A 152 -4.97 0.87 -16.76
C LEU A 152 -4.70 -0.57 -17.22
N VAL A 153 -3.47 -1.02 -17.05
CA VAL A 153 -3.06 -2.43 -17.19
C VAL A 153 -2.99 -3.05 -15.81
N GLU A 154 -3.70 -4.14 -15.59
CA GLU A 154 -3.75 -4.85 -14.31
C GLU A 154 -2.91 -6.13 -14.36
N THR A 155 -2.12 -6.35 -13.32
CA THR A 155 -1.35 -7.57 -13.07
C THR A 155 -1.70 -8.11 -11.69
N ARG A 156 -1.93 -9.41 -11.60
CA ARG A 156 -2.15 -10.09 -10.33
C ARG A 156 -0.96 -11.00 -10.03
N LEU A 157 -0.40 -10.85 -8.84
CA LEU A 157 0.74 -11.62 -8.37
C LEU A 157 0.35 -12.32 -7.07
N THR A 158 0.66 -13.59 -6.93
CA THR A 158 0.50 -14.31 -5.67
C THR A 158 1.62 -13.93 -4.71
N HIS A 159 1.26 -13.73 -3.46
CA HIS A 159 2.20 -13.42 -2.39
C HIS A 159 1.76 -14.08 -1.09
N GLU A 160 2.69 -14.55 -0.31
CA GLU A 160 2.43 -15.11 1.02
C GLU A 160 3.29 -14.40 2.07
N HIS A 161 2.67 -14.08 3.20
CA HIS A 161 3.40 -13.67 4.39
C HIS A 161 3.59 -14.91 5.26
N VAL A 162 4.82 -15.39 5.38
CA VAL A 162 5.15 -16.65 6.05
C VAL A 162 5.84 -16.36 7.38
N GLY A 163 5.38 -17.00 8.44
CA GLY A 163 5.97 -16.83 9.78
C GLY A 163 5.07 -17.33 10.90
N PRO A 164 5.46 -17.11 12.16
CA PRO A 164 4.64 -17.47 13.31
C PRO A 164 3.26 -16.80 13.27
N PRO A 165 2.17 -17.51 13.66
CA PRO A 165 0.81 -16.95 13.68
C PRO A 165 0.71 -15.62 14.44
N GLN A 166 1.49 -15.44 15.51
CA GLN A 166 1.54 -14.19 16.25
C GLN A 166 1.95 -13.02 15.35
N GLN A 167 2.97 -13.19 14.52
CA GLN A 167 3.50 -12.11 13.67
C GLN A 167 2.62 -11.87 12.44
N VAL A 168 2.33 -12.95 11.70
CA VAL A 168 1.69 -12.82 10.38
C VAL A 168 0.18 -12.61 10.46
N ILE A 169 -0.44 -12.96 11.60
CA ILE A 169 -1.88 -12.76 11.83
C ILE A 169 -2.09 -11.70 12.91
N VAL A 170 -1.75 -11.99 14.17
CA VAL A 170 -2.13 -11.12 15.29
C VAL A 170 -1.53 -9.73 15.13
N ASP A 171 -0.21 -9.60 15.06
CA ASP A 171 0.47 -8.30 15.01
C ASP A 171 0.11 -7.55 13.72
N ARG A 172 -0.06 -8.28 12.60
CA ARG A 172 -0.48 -7.70 11.32
C ARG A 172 -1.88 -7.09 11.40
N PHE A 173 -2.86 -7.78 11.98
CA PHE A 173 -4.22 -7.26 12.12
C PHE A 173 -4.31 -6.15 13.16
N MET A 174 -3.60 -6.28 14.29
CA MET A 174 -3.52 -5.23 15.30
C MET A 174 -2.83 -3.95 14.82
N SER A 175 -2.02 -4.01 13.76
CA SER A 175 -1.37 -2.86 13.13
C SER A 175 -2.21 -2.14 12.07
N ILE A 176 -3.41 -2.65 11.74
CA ILE A 176 -4.34 -1.97 10.81
C ILE A 176 -4.77 -0.64 11.45
N SER A 177 -4.71 0.45 10.72
CA SER A 177 -4.86 1.81 11.26
C SER A 177 -6.11 2.01 12.11
N PHE A 178 -7.27 1.53 11.64
CA PHE A 178 -8.52 1.68 12.40
C PHE A 178 -8.60 0.75 13.62
N ILE A 179 -7.90 -0.40 13.62
CA ILE A 179 -7.78 -1.25 14.81
C ILE A 179 -6.78 -0.64 15.82
N ALA A 180 -5.66 -0.13 15.31
CA ALA A 180 -4.65 0.51 16.16
C ALA A 180 -5.18 1.77 16.86
N ALA A 181 -6.15 2.46 16.26
CA ALA A 181 -6.80 3.64 16.80
C ALA A 181 -7.94 3.36 17.80
N LEU A 182 -8.34 2.09 17.99
CA LEU A 182 -9.40 1.73 18.94
C LEU A 182 -8.96 1.97 20.39
N PRO A 183 -9.92 2.24 21.31
CA PRO A 183 -9.68 2.19 22.74
C PRO A 183 -9.11 0.83 23.17
N ASP A 184 -8.28 0.81 24.19
CA ASP A 184 -7.56 -0.40 24.62
C ASP A 184 -8.50 -1.60 24.91
N ALA A 185 -9.67 -1.35 25.50
CA ALA A 185 -10.65 -2.38 25.75
C ALA A 185 -11.20 -3.04 24.48
N GLU A 186 -11.48 -2.24 23.44
CA GLU A 186 -11.96 -2.76 22.14
C GLU A 186 -10.83 -3.47 21.38
N ARG A 187 -9.61 -2.91 21.42
CA ARG A 187 -8.42 -3.58 20.85
C ARG A 187 -8.19 -4.95 21.49
N ALA A 188 -8.33 -5.04 22.82
CA ALA A 188 -8.20 -6.31 23.55
C ALA A 188 -9.25 -7.33 23.11
N LYS A 189 -10.50 -6.91 22.85
CA LYS A 189 -11.56 -7.80 22.32
C LYS A 189 -11.23 -8.32 20.94
N VAL A 190 -10.81 -7.44 20.01
CA VAL A 190 -10.38 -7.85 18.66
C VAL A 190 -9.24 -8.85 18.72
N ARG A 191 -8.21 -8.55 19.54
CA ARG A 191 -7.08 -9.45 19.74
C ARG A 191 -7.52 -10.81 20.27
N ALA A 192 -8.42 -10.85 21.26
CA ALA A 192 -8.93 -12.10 21.83
C ALA A 192 -9.69 -12.94 20.78
N GLN A 193 -10.50 -12.31 19.94
CA GLN A 193 -11.21 -13.00 18.84
C GLN A 193 -10.25 -13.61 17.82
N ILE A 194 -9.20 -12.87 17.44
CA ILE A 194 -8.17 -13.36 16.50
C ILE A 194 -7.41 -14.55 17.12
N VAL A 195 -7.00 -14.45 18.40
CA VAL A 195 -6.29 -15.54 19.10
C VAL A 195 -7.19 -16.77 19.24
N ALA A 196 -8.48 -16.58 19.56
CA ALA A 196 -9.45 -17.67 19.64
C ALA A 196 -9.65 -18.36 18.28
N LEU A 197 -9.66 -17.61 17.18
CA LEU A 197 -9.70 -18.17 15.82
C LEU A 197 -8.48 -19.06 15.57
N ILE A 198 -7.27 -18.54 15.84
CA ILE A 198 -6.04 -19.32 15.65
C ILE A 198 -6.07 -20.63 16.46
N ALA A 199 -6.54 -20.57 17.71
CA ALA A 199 -6.57 -21.73 18.61
C ALA A 199 -7.56 -22.81 18.17
N ARG A 200 -8.67 -22.45 17.51
CA ARG A 200 -9.74 -23.39 17.11
C ARG A 200 -9.71 -23.84 15.66
N HIS A 201 -9.13 -23.01 14.76
CA HIS A 201 -9.20 -23.30 13.34
C HIS A 201 -8.23 -24.44 12.95
N PRO A 202 -8.69 -25.50 12.24
CA PRO A 202 -7.85 -26.67 11.92
C PRO A 202 -6.56 -26.35 11.16
N ALA A 203 -6.58 -25.37 10.25
CA ALA A 203 -5.42 -24.97 9.48
C ALA A 203 -4.39 -24.13 10.27
N LEU A 204 -4.74 -23.63 11.44
CA LEU A 204 -3.90 -22.70 12.22
C LEU A 204 -3.47 -23.29 13.58
N ARG A 205 -4.32 -24.13 14.16
CA ARG A 205 -4.12 -24.69 15.49
C ARG A 205 -2.85 -25.52 15.58
N GLY A 206 -1.97 -25.16 16.51
CA GLY A 206 -0.71 -25.88 16.77
C GLY A 206 0.34 -25.69 15.69
N GLN A 207 0.17 -24.76 14.75
CA GLN A 207 1.18 -24.45 13.75
C GLN A 207 2.19 -23.44 14.31
N ASP A 208 3.48 -23.75 14.21
CA ASP A 208 4.57 -22.83 14.52
C ASP A 208 4.77 -21.80 13.42
N THR A 209 4.39 -22.14 12.19
CA THR A 209 4.50 -21.30 10.99
C THR A 209 3.24 -21.43 10.15
N VAL A 210 2.68 -20.30 9.73
CA VAL A 210 1.54 -20.25 8.81
C VAL A 210 1.90 -19.43 7.57
N ARG A 211 1.20 -19.72 6.46
CA ARG A 211 1.28 -18.98 5.22
C ARG A 211 0.00 -18.15 5.07
N PHE A 212 0.13 -16.85 5.24
CA PHE A 212 -1.00 -15.93 5.03
C PHE A 212 -1.02 -15.49 3.57
N PRO A 213 -2.02 -15.92 2.78
CA PRO A 213 -2.01 -15.65 1.34
C PRO A 213 -2.55 -14.26 1.02
N TYR A 214 -1.93 -13.65 0.01
CA TYR A 214 -2.34 -12.41 -0.60
C TYR A 214 -2.34 -12.53 -2.12
N THR A 215 -3.24 -11.81 -2.77
CA THR A 215 -3.09 -11.42 -4.16
C THR A 215 -2.62 -9.98 -4.21
N THR A 216 -1.44 -9.73 -4.74
CA THR A 216 -1.01 -8.38 -5.06
C THR A 216 -1.68 -7.95 -6.37
N LEU A 217 -2.57 -6.96 -6.29
CA LEU A 217 -3.05 -6.26 -7.48
C LEU A 217 -2.09 -5.10 -7.76
N ALA A 218 -1.46 -5.15 -8.91
CA ALA A 218 -0.56 -4.13 -9.41
C ALA A 218 -1.12 -3.56 -10.72
N CYS A 219 -1.47 -2.28 -10.72
CA CYS A 219 -1.99 -1.58 -11.89
C CYS A 219 -0.98 -0.54 -12.36
N HIS A 220 -0.86 -0.34 -13.66
CA HIS A 220 -0.08 0.77 -14.18
C HIS A 220 -0.74 1.39 -15.42
N CYS A 221 -0.42 2.65 -15.66
CA CYS A 221 -0.71 3.37 -16.89
C CYS A 221 0.43 4.35 -17.18
N GLU A 222 0.46 4.87 -18.40
CA GLU A 222 1.51 5.76 -18.90
C GLU A 222 0.95 7.16 -19.11
N ARG A 223 1.71 8.19 -18.76
CA ARG A 223 1.42 9.58 -19.11
C ARG A 223 1.48 9.75 -20.64
N VAL A 224 0.37 10.18 -21.25
CA VAL A 224 0.25 10.50 -22.67
C VAL A 224 0.30 12.01 -22.91
#